data_aefd37d20360f37e4e4db4b2f1d85497
#
_entry.id   aefd37d20360f37e4e4db4b2f1d85497
#
_cell.length_a   1.000
_cell.length_b   1.000
_cell.length_c   1.000
_cell.angle_alpha   90.00
_cell.angle_beta   90.00
_cell.angle_gamma   90.00
#
_symmetry.space_group_name_H-M   'P 1'
#
loop_
_entity.id
_entity.type
_entity.pdbx_description
1 polymer ?
#
loop_
_entity_poly.entity_id
_entity_poly.type
_entity_poly.pdbx_seq_one_letter_code
_entity_poly.pdbx_strand_id
1 'polypeptide(L)'
;MARNGTDTGQAPKDTKPVAAPGAAHRRAWILGGVCAAAVILVAGAVILAVGIRRHDAGAAGQRPSGIPASISLPTINLMGLSPVPGSAAPGFRLTDQDGRTLPLSSLRGKVVVLEFMDPHCTDICPLVSQELVDAYRDLGKTGGQVVFAAVNVNQYFNRVRDVLAFSTAHQLSSIPDWHFFTGPVTELRATWRGYNVAVAAPNPTADIVHTSVIYFIGPDGRERYIAAPMADHTASGAAYLPADQITAWGRGIAQVAETLAR
;
A
#
# COMPACT_ATOMS: atom_id res chain seq x y z
N MET A 1 -30.21 19.23 -62.43
CA MET A 1 -29.51 18.75 -63.59
C MET A 1 -28.52 17.71 -63.15
N ALA A 2 -28.85 16.40 -63.27
CA ALA A 2 -28.61 15.45 -64.36
C ALA A 2 -27.08 15.26 -64.55
N ARG A 3 -26.47 14.08 -64.46
CA ARG A 3 -26.78 12.72 -64.95
C ARG A 3 -25.77 11.72 -64.37
N ASN A 4 -26.21 10.57 -63.99
CA ASN A 4 -25.90 9.18 -64.33
C ASN A 4 -24.59 8.86 -65.08
N GLY A 5 -23.90 7.79 -64.58
CA GLY A 5 -22.92 7.02 -65.31
C GLY A 5 -22.65 5.70 -64.57
N THR A 6 -23.44 4.68 -64.99
CA THR A 6 -23.21 3.24 -64.69
C THR A 6 -22.07 2.74 -65.54
N ASP A 7 -21.13 1.97 -65.01
CA ASP A 7 -20.34 1.06 -65.84
C ASP A 7 -20.19 -0.31 -65.14
N THR A 8 -20.60 -1.31 -65.91
CA THR A 8 -20.59 -2.75 -65.65
C THR A 8 -19.35 -3.35 -66.30
N GLY A 9 -18.48 -3.95 -65.49
CA GLY A 9 -17.26 -4.64 -65.94
C GLY A 9 -17.14 -6.05 -65.38
N GLN A 10 -17.42 -6.93 -66.25
CA GLN A 10 -17.32 -8.36 -66.44
C GLN A 10 -16.19 -9.10 -65.70
N ALA A 11 -16.51 -10.24 -65.06
CA ALA A 11 -15.60 -11.23 -64.45
C ALA A 11 -14.96 -12.13 -65.57
N PRO A 12 -13.71 -12.56 -65.38
CA PRO A 12 -13.18 -13.71 -66.13
C PRO A 12 -13.37 -15.01 -65.33
N LYS A 13 -13.84 -16.01 -66.09
CA LYS A 13 -13.98 -17.43 -65.73
C LYS A 13 -12.65 -18.15 -65.92
N ASP A 14 -12.56 -19.29 -65.21
CA ASP A 14 -11.69 -20.45 -65.43
C ASP A 14 -10.30 -20.43 -64.79
N THR A 15 -10.25 -21.06 -63.61
CA THR A 15 -9.08 -21.89 -63.18
C THR A 15 -9.56 -23.20 -62.56
N LYS A 16 -9.06 -24.32 -63.10
CA LYS A 16 -9.33 -25.72 -62.72
C LYS A 16 -8.89 -26.01 -61.28
N PRO A 17 -9.56 -26.90 -60.53
CA PRO A 17 -9.15 -27.31 -59.22
C PRO A 17 -7.94 -28.25 -59.25
N VAL A 18 -6.89 -27.91 -58.48
CA VAL A 18 -5.74 -28.79 -58.20
C VAL A 18 -6.16 -29.74 -57.08
N ALA A 19 -5.99 -31.05 -57.31
CA ALA A 19 -6.33 -32.13 -56.37
C ALA A 19 -5.47 -32.03 -55.10
N ALA A 20 -6.10 -32.11 -53.93
CA ALA A 20 -5.47 -32.18 -52.61
C ALA A 20 -4.83 -33.56 -52.39
N PRO A 21 -3.62 -33.67 -51.79
CA PRO A 21 -3.00 -34.94 -51.40
C PRO A 21 -3.70 -35.55 -50.23
N GLY A 22 -3.75 -36.91 -50.24
CA GLY A 22 -4.63 -37.78 -49.47
C GLY A 22 -4.64 -37.64 -47.95
N ALA A 23 -5.80 -37.89 -47.40
CA ALA A 23 -6.19 -37.75 -46.00
C ALA A 23 -5.54 -38.74 -44.99
N ALA A 24 -4.64 -39.64 -45.44
CA ALA A 24 -4.09 -40.72 -44.58
C ALA A 24 -2.92 -40.24 -43.66
N HIS A 25 -2.12 -39.27 -44.08
CA HIS A 25 -1.00 -38.77 -43.27
C HIS A 25 -1.37 -37.75 -42.19
N ARG A 26 -2.52 -37.12 -42.25
CA ARG A 26 -2.95 -36.10 -41.27
C ARG A 26 -3.36 -36.67 -39.92
N ARG A 27 -3.86 -37.93 -39.89
CA ARG A 27 -4.38 -38.54 -38.65
C ARG A 27 -3.27 -38.99 -37.68
N ALA A 28 -2.10 -39.36 -38.18
CA ALA A 28 -0.99 -39.81 -37.34
C ALA A 28 -0.32 -38.63 -36.56
N TRP A 29 -0.24 -37.45 -37.17
CA TRP A 29 0.37 -36.26 -36.53
C TRP A 29 -0.55 -35.59 -35.49
N ILE A 30 -1.88 -35.69 -35.67
CA ILE A 30 -2.85 -35.08 -34.71
C ILE A 30 -2.88 -35.86 -33.41
N LEU A 31 -2.79 -37.22 -33.47
CA LEU A 31 -2.78 -38.04 -32.26
C LEU A 31 -1.48 -37.91 -31.46
N GLY A 32 -0.32 -37.78 -32.12
CA GLY A 32 0.95 -37.52 -31.45
C GLY A 32 1.05 -36.14 -30.77
N GLY A 33 0.49 -35.11 -31.42
CA GLY A 33 0.48 -33.74 -30.90
C GLY A 33 -0.45 -33.56 -29.68
N VAL A 34 -1.60 -34.21 -29.69
CA VAL A 34 -2.58 -34.13 -28.56
C VAL A 34 -2.06 -34.82 -27.31
N CYS A 35 -1.36 -35.98 -27.45
CA CYS A 35 -0.77 -36.66 -26.27
C CYS A 35 0.39 -35.85 -25.68
N ALA A 36 1.26 -35.25 -26.51
CA ALA A 36 2.36 -34.41 -26.01
C ALA A 36 1.86 -33.13 -25.32
N ALA A 37 0.85 -32.46 -25.88
CA ALA A 37 0.24 -31.28 -25.29
C ALA A 37 -0.45 -31.59 -23.95
N ALA A 38 -1.14 -32.73 -23.86
CA ALA A 38 -1.81 -33.15 -22.61
C ALA A 38 -0.80 -33.45 -21.49
N VAL A 39 0.33 -34.08 -21.80
CA VAL A 39 1.39 -34.37 -20.80
C VAL A 39 2.06 -33.10 -20.32
N ILE A 40 2.30 -32.11 -21.21
CA ILE A 40 2.90 -30.83 -20.84
C ILE A 40 1.93 -30.01 -19.97
N LEU A 41 0.62 -30.01 -20.27
CA LEU A 41 -0.39 -29.31 -19.47
C LEU A 41 -0.56 -29.96 -18.08
N VAL A 42 -0.55 -31.26 -17.97
CA VAL A 42 -0.63 -31.95 -16.68
C VAL A 42 0.64 -31.74 -15.87
N ALA A 43 1.83 -31.83 -16.48
CA ALA A 43 3.08 -31.53 -15.80
C ALA A 43 3.18 -30.05 -15.37
N GLY A 44 2.76 -29.13 -16.20
CA GLY A 44 2.68 -27.70 -15.87
C GLY A 44 1.69 -27.40 -14.73
N ALA A 45 0.51 -28.03 -14.75
CA ALA A 45 -0.48 -27.89 -13.68
C ALA A 45 -0.01 -28.48 -12.35
N VAL A 46 0.70 -29.61 -12.37
CA VAL A 46 1.28 -30.23 -11.17
C VAL A 46 2.41 -29.39 -10.59
N ILE A 47 3.31 -28.82 -11.45
CA ILE A 47 4.37 -27.94 -11.00
C ILE A 47 3.80 -26.64 -10.42
N LEU A 48 2.78 -26.05 -11.06
CA LEU A 48 2.10 -24.87 -10.57
C LEU A 48 1.37 -25.13 -9.24
N ALA A 49 0.63 -26.24 -9.15
CA ALA A 49 -0.09 -26.65 -7.93
C ALA A 49 0.86 -26.98 -6.76
N VAL A 50 2.01 -27.63 -7.04
CA VAL A 50 3.03 -27.89 -6.02
C VAL A 50 3.81 -26.62 -5.66
N GLY A 51 4.05 -25.73 -6.62
CA GLY A 51 4.63 -24.41 -6.38
C GLY A 51 3.72 -23.52 -5.52
N ILE A 52 2.43 -23.44 -5.84
CA ILE A 52 1.44 -22.70 -5.05
C ILE A 52 1.30 -23.28 -3.65
N ARG A 53 1.16 -24.59 -3.51
CA ARG A 53 1.07 -25.25 -2.19
C ARG A 53 2.32 -25.10 -1.33
N ARG A 54 3.52 -25.00 -1.93
CA ARG A 54 4.77 -24.72 -1.20
C ARG A 54 4.89 -23.25 -0.79
N HIS A 55 4.33 -22.30 -1.57
CA HIS A 55 4.25 -20.90 -1.19
C HIS A 55 3.25 -20.68 -0.04
N ASP A 56 2.07 -21.33 -0.10
CA ASP A 56 1.03 -21.15 0.92
C ASP A 56 1.32 -21.90 2.23
N ALA A 57 2.01 -23.05 2.16
CA ALA A 57 2.32 -23.86 3.36
C ALA A 57 3.55 -23.38 4.15
N GLY A 58 4.40 -22.52 3.56
CA GLY A 58 5.62 -22.01 4.20
C GLY A 58 5.48 -20.64 4.88
N ALA A 59 4.48 -19.85 4.48
CA ALA A 59 4.35 -18.45 4.94
C ALA A 59 3.45 -18.26 6.18
N ALA A 60 2.54 -19.18 6.45
CA ALA A 60 1.50 -19.00 7.48
C ALA A 60 1.96 -19.25 8.93
N GLY A 61 3.22 -19.48 9.20
CA GLY A 61 3.67 -19.82 10.55
C GLY A 61 5.06 -19.40 10.97
N GLN A 62 5.89 -18.87 10.08
CA GLN A 62 7.25 -18.46 10.42
C GLN A 62 7.34 -16.95 10.66
N ARG A 63 7.92 -16.59 11.81
CA ARG A 63 8.24 -15.20 12.14
C ARG A 63 9.33 -14.69 11.19
N PRO A 64 9.15 -13.53 10.53
CA PRO A 64 10.22 -12.91 9.76
C PRO A 64 11.45 -12.67 10.63
N SER A 65 12.65 -12.93 10.08
CA SER A 65 13.89 -12.63 10.78
C SER A 65 13.97 -11.13 11.09
N GLY A 66 14.46 -10.77 12.28
CA GLY A 66 14.54 -9.36 12.70
C GLY A 66 13.32 -8.84 13.44
N ILE A 67 12.23 -9.61 13.57
CA ILE A 67 11.10 -9.25 14.41
C ILE A 67 11.16 -10.05 15.72
N PRO A 68 11.26 -9.40 16.90
CA PRO A 68 11.38 -10.10 18.19
C PRO A 68 10.09 -10.81 18.59
N ALA A 69 10.22 -11.78 19.53
CA ALA A 69 9.09 -12.57 19.99
C ALA A 69 8.03 -11.76 20.76
N SER A 70 8.38 -10.57 21.27
CA SER A 70 7.46 -9.63 21.91
C SER A 70 6.37 -9.11 20.97
N ILE A 71 6.58 -9.12 19.66
CA ILE A 71 5.55 -8.79 18.66
C ILE A 71 4.88 -10.10 18.23
N SER A 72 3.57 -10.23 18.41
CA SER A 72 2.83 -11.47 18.15
C SER A 72 2.74 -11.79 16.64
N LEU A 73 2.63 -13.08 16.29
CA LEU A 73 2.40 -13.49 14.89
C LEU A 73 1.09 -12.91 14.31
N PRO A 74 -0.03 -12.89 15.04
CA PRO A 74 -1.24 -12.23 14.56
C PRO A 74 -1.02 -10.75 14.20
N THR A 75 -0.28 -10.00 15.02
CA THR A 75 0.09 -8.60 14.75
C THR A 75 0.92 -8.48 13.47
N ILE A 76 1.94 -9.33 13.33
CA ILE A 76 2.80 -9.33 12.14
C ILE A 76 1.98 -9.56 10.87
N ASN A 77 1.11 -10.56 10.90
CA ASN A 77 0.29 -10.93 9.73
C ASN A 77 -0.76 -9.87 9.40
N LEU A 78 -1.46 -9.34 10.43
CA LEU A 78 -2.48 -8.30 10.26
C LEU A 78 -1.90 -7.05 9.61
N MET A 79 -0.74 -6.60 10.09
CA MET A 79 -0.13 -5.34 9.67
C MET A 79 0.77 -5.48 8.44
N GLY A 80 1.02 -6.70 7.94
CA GLY A 80 2.08 -6.93 6.96
C GLY A 80 3.43 -6.45 7.46
N LEU A 81 3.67 -6.54 8.79
CA LEU A 81 4.83 -5.96 9.44
C LEU A 81 6.12 -6.54 8.88
N SER A 82 6.96 -5.67 8.36
CA SER A 82 8.23 -6.05 7.75
C SER A 82 9.40 -5.31 8.38
N PRO A 83 10.51 -6.00 8.70
CA PRO A 83 11.71 -5.33 9.17
C PRO A 83 12.37 -4.57 8.01
N VAL A 84 12.98 -3.43 8.32
CA VAL A 84 13.79 -2.66 7.38
C VAL A 84 15.27 -2.64 7.82
N PRO A 85 16.24 -2.28 6.93
CA PRO A 85 17.67 -2.40 7.20
C PRO A 85 18.22 -1.64 8.41
N GLY A 86 17.39 -0.86 9.12
CA GLY A 86 17.82 -0.07 10.27
C GLY A 86 18.68 1.14 9.89
N SER A 87 18.46 1.68 8.70
CA SER A 87 19.07 2.93 8.24
C SER A 87 18.57 4.12 9.07
N ALA A 88 19.33 5.20 9.09
CA ALA A 88 18.83 6.46 9.64
C ALA A 88 17.57 6.89 8.87
N ALA A 89 16.50 7.21 9.60
CA ALA A 89 15.28 7.72 8.99
C ALA A 89 15.58 9.02 8.20
N PRO A 90 15.06 9.17 6.98
CA PRO A 90 15.25 10.38 6.18
C PRO A 90 14.80 11.62 6.93
N GLY A 91 15.71 12.56 7.13
CA GLY A 91 15.44 13.79 7.86
C GLY A 91 14.53 14.73 7.06
N PHE A 92 13.68 15.45 7.77
CA PHE A 92 12.91 16.58 7.22
C PHE A 92 12.84 17.72 8.24
N ARG A 93 12.44 18.90 7.79
CA ARG A 93 12.08 20.04 8.63
C ARG A 93 10.78 20.61 8.12
N LEU A 94 9.69 20.35 8.81
CA LEU A 94 8.31 20.69 8.41
C LEU A 94 7.58 21.38 9.57
N THR A 95 6.43 21.95 9.28
CA THR A 95 5.58 22.65 10.27
C THR A 95 4.43 21.74 10.66
N ASP A 96 4.19 21.57 11.96
CA ASP A 96 3.09 20.78 12.48
C ASP A 96 1.74 21.54 12.48
N GLN A 97 0.68 20.86 12.91
CA GLN A 97 -0.69 21.41 13.01
C GLN A 97 -0.80 22.60 14.00
N ASP A 98 0.15 22.75 14.91
CA ASP A 98 0.19 23.87 15.88
C ASP A 98 1.04 25.05 15.37
N GLY A 99 1.56 24.95 14.14
CA GLY A 99 2.40 25.98 13.53
C GLY A 99 3.87 25.94 13.98
N ARG A 100 4.32 24.90 14.67
CA ARG A 100 5.71 24.73 15.11
C ARG A 100 6.53 24.07 14.01
N THR A 101 7.63 24.69 13.62
CA THR A 101 8.54 24.08 12.61
C THR A 101 9.61 23.25 13.30
N LEU A 102 9.55 21.94 13.12
CA LEU A 102 10.41 20.96 13.79
C LEU A 102 11.17 20.09 12.79
N PRO A 103 12.46 19.79 13.03
CA PRO A 103 13.13 18.72 12.33
C PRO A 103 12.74 17.34 12.92
N LEU A 104 12.69 16.29 12.10
CA LEU A 104 12.46 14.93 12.59
C LEU A 104 13.45 14.55 13.73
N SER A 105 14.69 15.06 13.66
CA SER A 105 15.71 14.81 14.67
C SER A 105 15.36 15.32 16.07
N SER A 106 14.43 16.25 16.21
CA SER A 106 13.96 16.73 17.53
C SER A 106 13.10 15.70 18.26
N LEU A 107 12.62 14.66 17.56
CA LEU A 107 11.83 13.59 18.13
C LEU A 107 12.67 12.40 18.61
N ARG A 108 14.02 12.49 18.52
CA ARG A 108 14.93 11.47 19.03
C ARG A 108 14.77 11.29 20.54
N GLY A 109 15.02 10.07 21.01
CA GLY A 109 14.78 9.67 22.40
C GLY A 109 13.38 9.08 22.60
N LYS A 110 12.49 9.22 21.59
CA LYS A 110 11.17 8.56 21.57
C LYS A 110 11.04 7.66 20.36
N VAL A 111 10.16 6.69 20.45
CA VAL A 111 9.70 5.93 19.27
C VAL A 111 8.82 6.84 18.44
N VAL A 112 9.00 6.86 17.12
CA VAL A 112 8.12 7.61 16.21
C VAL A 112 7.34 6.64 15.34
N VAL A 113 6.01 6.72 15.40
CA VAL A 113 5.07 6.07 14.49
C VAL A 113 4.73 7.11 13.43
N LEU A 114 5.30 6.96 12.23
CA LEU A 114 5.22 7.94 11.16
C LEU A 114 4.34 7.43 10.02
N GLU A 115 3.27 8.16 9.71
CA GLU A 115 2.32 7.90 8.63
C GLU A 115 2.43 8.95 7.52
N PHE A 116 1.87 8.66 6.34
CA PHE A 116 1.71 9.61 5.25
C PHE A 116 0.22 9.76 4.95
N MET A 117 -0.34 10.95 5.15
CA MET A 117 -1.78 11.18 5.13
C MET A 117 -2.15 12.39 4.27
N ASP A 118 -3.32 12.33 3.64
CA ASP A 118 -3.97 13.47 3.01
C ASP A 118 -4.97 14.11 3.97
N PRO A 119 -4.86 15.41 4.32
CA PRO A 119 -5.82 16.09 5.19
C PRO A 119 -7.23 16.25 4.58
N HIS A 120 -7.43 15.91 3.32
CA HIS A 120 -8.71 15.89 2.64
C HIS A 120 -9.20 14.48 2.26
N CYS A 121 -8.49 13.45 2.68
CA CYS A 121 -8.85 12.06 2.44
C CYS A 121 -10.17 11.70 3.16
N THR A 122 -11.08 11.09 2.42
CA THR A 122 -12.35 10.56 2.94
C THR A 122 -12.40 9.03 2.86
N ASP A 123 -11.29 8.40 2.54
CA ASP A 123 -11.14 6.96 2.34
C ASP A 123 -10.44 6.32 3.55
N ILE A 124 -9.21 5.87 3.41
CA ILE A 124 -8.48 5.11 4.43
C ILE A 124 -7.99 5.98 5.61
N CYS A 125 -7.65 7.26 5.40
CA CYS A 125 -7.05 8.09 6.45
C CYS A 125 -7.93 8.25 7.72
N PRO A 126 -9.28 8.36 7.63
CA PRO A 126 -10.13 8.33 8.83
C PRO A 126 -10.00 7.03 9.63
N LEU A 127 -9.89 5.87 8.98
CA LEU A 127 -9.71 4.57 9.62
C LEU A 127 -8.36 4.48 10.34
N VAL A 128 -7.28 4.85 9.64
CA VAL A 128 -5.93 4.91 10.23
C VAL A 128 -5.88 5.89 11.40
N SER A 129 -6.59 7.02 11.33
CA SER A 129 -6.68 7.94 12.45
C SER A 129 -7.27 7.28 13.71
N GLN A 130 -8.33 6.49 13.54
CA GLN A 130 -8.93 5.74 14.66
C GLN A 130 -7.94 4.68 15.20
N GLU A 131 -7.22 3.99 14.33
CA GLU A 131 -6.19 3.02 14.73
C GLU A 131 -5.08 3.69 15.55
N LEU A 132 -4.63 4.89 15.17
CA LEU A 132 -3.62 5.64 15.93
C LEU A 132 -4.14 6.11 17.29
N VAL A 133 -5.40 6.57 17.37
CA VAL A 133 -6.04 6.96 18.63
C VAL A 133 -6.18 5.75 19.56
N ASP A 134 -6.59 4.59 19.05
CA ASP A 134 -6.72 3.36 19.82
C ASP A 134 -5.33 2.86 20.26
N ALA A 135 -4.32 2.94 19.38
CA ALA A 135 -2.94 2.61 19.74
C ALA A 135 -2.41 3.45 20.91
N TYR A 136 -2.65 4.77 20.88
CA TYR A 136 -2.25 5.64 21.99
C TYR A 136 -2.92 5.26 23.30
N ARG A 137 -4.22 4.93 23.27
CA ARG A 137 -4.95 4.46 24.47
C ARG A 137 -4.37 3.16 25.03
N ASP A 138 -4.03 2.23 24.14
CA ASP A 138 -3.47 0.91 24.53
C ASP A 138 -2.04 1.02 25.09
N LEU A 139 -1.25 2.01 24.68
CA LEU A 139 0.10 2.27 25.21
C LEU A 139 0.11 2.60 26.72
N GLY A 140 -0.96 3.15 27.25
CA GLY A 140 -1.07 3.49 28.67
C GLY A 140 0.13 4.33 29.15
N LYS A 141 0.91 3.81 30.11
CA LYS A 141 2.08 4.52 30.67
C LYS A 141 3.24 4.69 29.70
N THR A 142 3.33 3.86 28.68
CA THR A 142 4.37 3.94 27.63
C THR A 142 4.09 5.06 26.63
N GLY A 143 2.85 5.57 26.58
CA GLY A 143 2.45 6.61 25.64
C GLY A 143 3.35 7.86 25.64
N GLY A 144 3.91 8.24 26.79
CA GLY A 144 4.84 9.37 26.86
C GLY A 144 6.20 9.14 26.17
N GLN A 145 6.50 7.91 25.77
CA GLN A 145 7.74 7.52 25.07
C GLN A 145 7.51 7.36 23.54
N VAL A 146 6.29 7.61 23.07
CA VAL A 146 5.90 7.42 21.68
C VAL A 146 5.35 8.72 21.12
N VAL A 147 5.85 9.11 19.94
CA VAL A 147 5.35 10.20 19.12
C VAL A 147 4.54 9.59 17.97
N PHE A 148 3.36 10.08 17.78
CA PHE A 148 2.56 9.78 16.58
C PHE A 148 2.67 10.95 15.62
N ALA A 149 3.04 10.68 14.39
CA ALA A 149 3.29 11.70 13.39
C ALA A 149 2.71 11.33 12.03
N ALA A 150 2.26 12.32 11.27
CA ALA A 150 1.93 12.18 9.87
C ALA A 150 2.66 13.24 9.04
N VAL A 151 2.96 12.91 7.78
CA VAL A 151 3.43 13.86 6.77
C VAL A 151 2.35 14.01 5.72
N ASN A 152 1.98 15.25 5.44
CA ASN A 152 0.98 15.58 4.42
C ASN A 152 1.45 15.16 3.01
N VAL A 153 0.59 14.42 2.29
CA VAL A 153 0.81 14.03 0.88
C VAL A 153 0.03 14.88 -0.11
N ASN A 154 -0.78 15.83 0.37
CA ASN A 154 -1.57 16.70 -0.50
C ASN A 154 -0.85 18.03 -0.75
N GLN A 155 -0.36 18.20 -1.97
CA GLN A 155 0.36 19.43 -2.38
C GLN A 155 -0.55 20.65 -2.54
N TYR A 156 -1.86 20.48 -2.61
CA TYR A 156 -2.85 21.56 -2.82
C TYR A 156 -3.43 22.08 -1.50
N PHE A 157 -3.52 21.21 -0.50
CA PHE A 157 -4.01 21.51 0.84
C PHE A 157 -2.88 21.34 1.86
N ASN A 158 -1.87 22.21 1.73
CA ASN A 158 -0.62 22.12 2.50
C ASN A 158 -0.45 23.22 3.55
N ARG A 159 -1.56 23.83 4.00
CA ARG A 159 -1.53 24.85 5.06
C ARG A 159 -1.72 24.21 6.43
N VAL A 160 -1.19 24.83 7.46
CA VAL A 160 -1.36 24.42 8.86
C VAL A 160 -2.84 24.20 9.22
N ARG A 161 -3.72 25.10 8.77
CA ARG A 161 -5.17 24.94 9.01
C ARG A 161 -5.79 23.67 8.44
N ASP A 162 -5.25 23.14 7.33
CA ASP A 162 -5.78 21.96 6.67
C ASP A 162 -5.48 20.71 7.52
N VAL A 163 -4.22 20.56 7.97
CA VAL A 163 -3.79 19.46 8.84
C VAL A 163 -4.36 19.59 10.26
N LEU A 164 -4.59 20.81 10.78
CA LEU A 164 -5.26 21.04 12.05
C LEU A 164 -6.73 20.62 12.00
N ALA A 165 -7.44 21.01 10.93
CA ALA A 165 -8.84 20.66 10.75
C ALA A 165 -9.04 19.14 10.70
N PHE A 166 -8.20 18.43 9.94
CA PHE A 166 -8.20 16.97 9.88
C PHE A 166 -7.91 16.33 11.25
N SER A 167 -6.85 16.78 11.92
CA SER A 167 -6.46 16.28 13.24
C SER A 167 -7.59 16.41 14.26
N THR A 168 -8.30 17.53 14.23
CA THR A 168 -9.45 17.79 15.11
C THR A 168 -10.65 16.92 14.76
N ALA A 169 -10.99 16.82 13.47
CA ALA A 169 -12.14 16.06 12.99
C ALA A 169 -12.02 14.56 13.29
N HIS A 170 -10.80 14.03 13.25
CA HIS A 170 -10.50 12.61 13.48
C HIS A 170 -9.90 12.30 14.86
N GLN A 171 -10.06 13.20 15.84
CA GLN A 171 -9.67 13.02 17.24
C GLN A 171 -8.16 12.80 17.46
N LEU A 172 -7.30 13.00 16.46
CA LEU A 172 -5.86 12.87 16.58
C LEU A 172 -5.29 13.89 17.57
N SER A 173 -5.92 15.06 17.72
CA SER A 173 -5.58 16.07 18.73
C SER A 173 -5.74 15.58 20.17
N SER A 174 -6.36 14.41 20.40
CA SER A 174 -6.43 13.77 21.72
C SER A 174 -5.14 13.04 22.11
N ILE A 175 -4.24 12.83 21.16
CA ILE A 175 -2.90 12.25 21.38
C ILE A 175 -1.96 13.40 21.77
N PRO A 176 -1.39 13.44 22.99
CA PRO A 176 -0.61 14.58 23.47
C PRO A 176 0.63 14.89 22.63
N ASP A 177 1.25 13.87 22.05
CA ASP A 177 2.47 14.00 21.24
C ASP A 177 2.16 13.61 19.78
N TRP A 178 1.13 14.27 19.23
CA TRP A 178 0.71 14.18 17.85
C TRP A 178 1.30 15.31 17.01
N HIS A 179 1.81 14.98 15.84
CA HIS A 179 2.28 15.95 14.86
C HIS A 179 1.80 15.61 13.47
N PHE A 180 1.00 16.47 12.86
CA PHE A 180 0.67 16.37 11.43
C PHE A 180 1.48 17.40 10.67
N PHE A 181 2.58 16.97 10.09
CA PHE A 181 3.54 17.82 9.41
C PHE A 181 3.09 18.22 8.01
N THR A 182 3.22 19.52 7.72
CA THR A 182 2.97 20.11 6.41
C THR A 182 4.03 21.18 6.11
N GLY A 183 3.97 21.80 4.92
CA GLY A 183 4.93 22.86 4.55
C GLY A 183 4.97 23.14 3.06
N PRO A 184 6.03 23.80 2.58
CA PRO A 184 6.24 24.04 1.16
C PRO A 184 6.23 22.71 0.37
N VAL A 185 5.63 22.75 -0.82
CA VAL A 185 5.50 21.54 -1.68
C VAL A 185 6.87 20.93 -2.02
N THR A 186 7.91 21.75 -2.15
CA THR A 186 9.29 21.30 -2.39
C THR A 186 9.80 20.42 -1.25
N GLU A 187 9.54 20.83 -0.01
CA GLU A 187 9.94 20.11 1.21
C GLU A 187 9.14 18.83 1.38
N LEU A 188 7.82 18.88 1.15
CA LEU A 188 6.95 17.72 1.18
C LEU A 188 7.41 16.67 0.15
N ARG A 189 7.64 17.07 -1.10
CA ARG A 189 8.15 16.18 -2.15
C ARG A 189 9.53 15.60 -1.85
N ALA A 190 10.41 16.37 -1.21
CA ALA A 190 11.71 15.87 -0.76
C ALA A 190 11.53 14.79 0.31
N THR A 191 10.62 15.00 1.25
CA THR A 191 10.28 14.04 2.31
C THR A 191 9.68 12.76 1.70
N TRP A 192 8.69 12.88 0.81
CA TRP A 192 8.09 11.71 0.14
C TRP A 192 9.12 10.85 -0.58
N ARG A 193 10.04 11.49 -1.34
CA ARG A 193 11.13 10.75 -2.00
C ARG A 193 12.06 10.07 -1.02
N GLY A 194 12.39 10.74 0.09
CA GLY A 194 13.25 10.16 1.14
C GLY A 194 12.68 8.86 1.70
N TYR A 195 11.36 8.81 1.90
CA TYR A 195 10.64 7.64 2.42
C TYR A 195 10.09 6.71 1.31
N ASN A 196 10.47 6.90 0.05
CA ASN A 196 9.96 6.12 -1.09
C ASN A 196 8.42 6.13 -1.19
N VAL A 197 7.76 7.21 -0.76
CA VAL A 197 6.31 7.39 -0.88
C VAL A 197 6.01 7.98 -2.25
N ALA A 198 5.39 7.19 -3.11
CA ALA A 198 4.86 7.66 -4.38
C ALA A 198 3.58 8.47 -4.12
N VAL A 199 3.45 9.62 -4.78
CA VAL A 199 2.26 10.48 -4.68
C VAL A 199 1.83 10.88 -6.08
N ALA A 200 0.58 10.57 -6.44
CA ALA A 200 -0.08 11.00 -7.67
C ALA A 200 -1.23 11.96 -7.32
N ALA A 201 -1.07 13.21 -7.70
CA ALA A 201 -1.98 14.30 -7.42
C ALA A 201 -2.17 15.15 -8.69
N PRO A 202 -3.02 14.72 -9.66
CA PRO A 202 -3.09 15.33 -10.99
C PRO A 202 -3.68 16.75 -10.96
N ASN A 203 -4.61 17.03 -10.05
CA ASN A 203 -5.23 18.34 -9.88
C ASN A 203 -5.87 18.47 -8.46
N PRO A 204 -6.30 19.68 -8.02
CA PRO A 204 -6.82 19.90 -6.67
C PRO A 204 -8.16 19.21 -6.34
N THR A 205 -8.88 18.73 -7.34
CA THR A 205 -10.21 18.11 -7.19
C THR A 205 -10.17 16.59 -7.38
N ALA A 206 -9.02 16.05 -7.75
CA ALA A 206 -8.83 14.60 -7.85
C ALA A 206 -8.36 14.02 -6.53
N ASP A 207 -8.71 12.76 -6.28
CA ASP A 207 -8.20 12.02 -5.15
C ASP A 207 -6.68 11.91 -5.21
N ILE A 208 -6.05 12.01 -4.07
CA ILE A 208 -4.61 11.80 -3.93
C ILE A 208 -4.36 10.30 -3.78
N VAL A 209 -3.69 9.72 -4.76
CA VAL A 209 -3.21 8.34 -4.67
C VAL A 209 -1.78 8.34 -4.19
N HIS A 210 -1.52 7.66 -3.08
CA HIS A 210 -0.17 7.56 -2.53
C HIS A 210 0.11 6.19 -1.93
N THR A 211 1.40 5.91 -1.69
CA THR A 211 1.81 4.71 -0.95
C THR A 211 1.29 4.81 0.49
N SER A 212 0.47 3.84 0.91
CA SER A 212 0.00 3.72 2.30
C SER A 212 1.04 2.93 3.09
N VAL A 213 1.69 3.56 4.06
CA VAL A 213 2.78 2.97 4.83
C VAL A 213 2.97 3.65 6.18
N ILE A 214 3.08 2.85 7.24
CA ILE A 214 3.50 3.31 8.56
C ILE A 214 4.98 2.93 8.76
N TYR A 215 5.81 3.87 9.11
CA TYR A 215 7.19 3.64 9.55
C TYR A 215 7.27 3.64 11.08
N PHE A 216 7.92 2.63 11.63
CA PHE A 216 8.29 2.58 13.04
C PHE A 216 9.76 2.93 13.17
N ILE A 217 10.05 4.09 13.79
CA ILE A 217 11.40 4.63 13.95
C ILE A 217 11.76 4.51 15.43
N GLY A 218 12.91 3.91 15.71
CA GLY A 218 13.40 3.75 17.08
C GLY A 218 13.88 5.06 17.73
N PRO A 219 14.09 5.08 19.05
CA PRO A 219 14.56 6.27 19.78
C PRO A 219 15.90 6.83 19.28
N ASP A 220 16.71 5.98 18.64
CA ASP A 220 17.97 6.37 17.99
C ASP A 220 17.79 7.04 16.63
N GLY A 221 16.55 7.21 16.15
CA GLY A 221 16.20 7.80 14.87
C GLY A 221 16.44 6.88 13.67
N ARG A 222 16.46 5.55 13.89
CA ARG A 222 16.61 4.56 12.82
C ARG A 222 15.27 3.87 12.53
N GLU A 223 14.99 3.67 11.26
CA GLU A 223 13.86 2.86 10.83
C GLU A 223 14.02 1.41 11.32
N ARG A 224 12.97 0.83 11.83
CA ARG A 224 12.94 -0.55 12.36
C ARG A 224 11.99 -1.43 11.58
N TYR A 225 10.76 -0.97 11.41
CA TYR A 225 9.70 -1.72 10.74
C TYR A 225 8.88 -0.81 9.85
N ILE A 226 8.22 -1.42 8.87
CA ILE A 226 7.13 -0.82 8.11
C ILE A 226 5.90 -1.70 8.24
N ALA A 227 4.73 -1.08 8.17
CA ALA A 227 3.44 -1.73 8.07
C ALA A 227 2.62 -1.11 6.93
N ALA A 228 1.67 -1.85 6.39
CA ALA A 228 0.85 -1.42 5.27
C ALA A 228 -0.63 -1.36 5.68
N PRO A 229 -1.14 -0.18 6.10
CA PRO A 229 -2.56 -0.01 6.39
C PRO A 229 -3.42 -0.38 5.19
N MET A 230 -4.55 -1.02 5.45
CA MET A 230 -5.48 -1.50 4.44
C MET A 230 -6.91 -1.09 4.80
N ALA A 231 -7.76 -1.01 3.81
CA ALA A 231 -9.20 -0.89 3.98
C ALA A 231 -9.92 -1.79 2.98
N ASP A 232 -11.08 -2.29 3.38
CA ASP A 232 -12.04 -2.87 2.46
C ASP A 232 -12.92 -1.76 1.87
N HIS A 233 -13.56 -2.03 0.73
CA HIS A 233 -14.46 -1.08 0.10
C HIS A 233 -15.84 -1.72 -0.13
N THR A 234 -16.87 -0.94 0.17
CA THR A 234 -18.25 -1.33 -0.15
C THR A 234 -18.47 -1.33 -1.67
N ALA A 235 -19.60 -1.88 -2.12
CA ALA A 235 -19.99 -1.81 -3.54
C ALA A 235 -20.16 -0.36 -4.06
N SER A 236 -20.38 0.62 -3.17
CA SER A 236 -20.42 2.04 -3.49
C SER A 236 -19.06 2.73 -3.46
N GLY A 237 -17.98 1.99 -3.14
CA GLY A 237 -16.61 2.52 -3.08
C GLY A 237 -16.23 3.17 -1.75
N ALA A 238 -17.08 3.16 -0.72
CA ALA A 238 -16.72 3.69 0.59
C ALA A 238 -15.77 2.74 1.32
N ALA A 239 -14.67 3.28 1.84
CA ALA A 239 -13.73 2.52 2.67
C ALA A 239 -14.36 2.15 4.02
N TYR A 240 -14.06 0.96 4.48
CA TYR A 240 -14.43 0.51 5.83
C TYR A 240 -13.46 -0.55 6.34
N LEU A 241 -13.42 -0.70 7.65
CA LEU A 241 -12.89 -1.87 8.34
C LEU A 241 -13.88 -2.29 9.43
N PRO A 242 -14.05 -3.59 9.71
CA PRO A 242 -14.74 -4.06 10.90
C PRO A 242 -14.13 -3.46 12.19
N ALA A 243 -14.94 -3.11 13.18
CA ALA A 243 -14.48 -2.45 14.40
C ALA A 243 -13.43 -3.27 15.17
N ASP A 244 -13.52 -4.59 15.13
CA ASP A 244 -12.55 -5.49 15.72
C ASP A 244 -11.20 -5.46 15.00
N GLN A 245 -11.18 -5.23 13.69
CA GLN A 245 -9.96 -5.05 12.92
C GLN A 245 -9.30 -3.70 13.23
N ILE A 246 -10.05 -2.60 13.30
CA ILE A 246 -9.54 -1.28 13.72
C ILE A 246 -8.89 -1.41 15.11
N THR A 247 -9.59 -2.04 16.05
CA THR A 247 -9.04 -2.29 17.40
C THR A 247 -7.80 -3.19 17.36
N ALA A 248 -7.76 -4.20 16.49
CA ALA A 248 -6.61 -5.09 16.36
C ALA A 248 -5.40 -4.34 15.77
N TRP A 249 -5.61 -3.42 14.81
CA TRP A 249 -4.58 -2.55 14.27
C TRP A 249 -4.03 -1.61 15.35
N GLY A 250 -4.88 -0.95 16.13
CA GLY A 250 -4.47 -0.10 17.25
C GLY A 250 -3.56 -0.85 18.23
N ARG A 251 -3.99 -2.05 18.68
CA ARG A 251 -3.17 -2.92 19.54
C ARG A 251 -1.85 -3.33 18.88
N GLY A 252 -1.88 -3.62 17.58
CA GLY A 252 -0.69 -3.97 16.83
C GLY A 252 0.33 -2.84 16.81
N ILE A 253 -0.11 -1.61 16.51
CA ILE A 253 0.74 -0.41 16.53
C ILE A 253 1.33 -0.20 17.93
N ALA A 254 0.50 -0.29 18.97
CA ALA A 254 0.95 -0.16 20.36
C ALA A 254 2.01 -1.23 20.71
N GLN A 255 1.79 -2.49 20.36
CA GLN A 255 2.71 -3.60 20.63
C GLN A 255 4.09 -3.37 19.97
N VAL A 256 4.10 -2.90 18.71
CA VAL A 256 5.35 -2.58 18.00
C VAL A 256 6.06 -1.41 18.66
N ALA A 257 5.34 -0.33 18.97
CA ALA A 257 5.90 0.86 19.60
C ALA A 257 6.45 0.56 21.00
N GLU A 258 5.73 -0.20 21.84
CA GLU A 258 6.21 -0.67 23.16
C GLU A 258 7.49 -1.51 23.06
N THR A 259 7.55 -2.38 22.04
CA THR A 259 8.75 -3.21 21.82
C THR A 259 9.97 -2.36 21.50
N LEU A 260 9.81 -1.24 20.81
CA LEU A 260 10.89 -0.31 20.46
C LEU A 260 11.24 0.68 21.59
N ALA A 261 10.33 0.92 22.53
CA ALA A 261 10.52 1.84 23.64
C ALA A 261 11.30 1.22 24.83
N ARG A 262 11.53 -0.10 24.81
CA ARG A 262 12.30 -0.86 25.83
C ARG A 262 13.79 -0.82 25.53
#